data_21328a34e1cbc613b6410d8cc8ba2884
#
_entry.id   21328a34e1cbc613b6410d8cc8ba2884
#
_cell.length_a   1.000
_cell.length_b   1.000
_cell.length_c   1.000
_cell.angle_alpha   90.00
_cell.angle_beta   90.00
_cell.angle_gamma   90.00
#
_symmetry.space_group_name_H-M   'P 1'
#
loop_
_entity.id
_entity.type
_entity.pdbx_description
1 polymer ?
#
loop_
_entity_poly.entity_id
_entity_poly.type
_entity_poly.pdbx_seq_one_letter_code
_entity_poly.pdbx_strand_id
1 'polypeptide(L)'
;DICSREPWPFENKFFDYVLCSHVLEDIRDPLWVCSEMIRVSKAGYIEVPSRLFETTFGLEARNLAGATHHRWVVDTYEDKLRFTFKYFHIHVPFINKNKRRLSESVDAMLLRIEWNNDFQYFENWLSSGKEIFEYYLDRPISEKEKWQFYRRTSPYNLFSAWARYLKNTSFFFKKVYSKLHK
;
A
#
# COMPACT_ATOMS: atom_id res chain seq x y z
N ASP A 1 3.22 20.69 12.02
CA ASP A 1 3.00 19.27 11.74
C ASP A 1 1.51 18.96 11.90
N ILE A 2 0.82 18.64 10.81
CA ILE A 2 -0.62 18.32 10.82
C ILE A 2 -0.95 17.02 11.59
N CYS A 3 0.05 16.19 11.89
CA CYS A 3 -0.06 14.95 12.65
C CYS A 3 0.46 15.09 14.10
N SER A 4 0.55 16.28 14.65
CA SER A 4 1.08 16.50 16.00
C SER A 4 0.14 16.01 17.11
N ARG A 5 -1.12 15.74 16.78
CA ARG A 5 -2.23 15.49 17.70
C ARG A 5 -2.57 16.68 18.62
N GLU A 6 -2.04 17.84 18.30
CA GLU A 6 -2.52 19.10 18.87
C GLU A 6 -3.61 19.66 17.96
N PRO A 7 -4.72 20.16 18.53
CA PRO A 7 -5.79 20.76 17.73
C PRO A 7 -5.24 21.86 16.81
N TRP A 8 -5.66 21.85 15.56
CA TRP A 8 -5.28 22.92 14.64
C TRP A 8 -5.80 24.28 15.16
N PRO A 9 -5.07 25.36 14.94
CA PRO A 9 -5.35 26.66 15.52
C PRO A 9 -6.56 27.37 14.88
N PHE A 10 -7.63 26.65 14.69
CA PHE A 10 -8.89 27.11 14.11
C PHE A 10 -10.06 26.65 14.97
N GLU A 11 -11.09 27.48 15.04
CA GLU A 11 -12.34 27.13 15.72
C GLU A 11 -13.11 26.06 14.98
N ASN A 12 -14.07 25.44 15.67
CA ASN A 12 -14.95 24.44 15.05
C ASN A 12 -15.75 25.09 13.91
N LYS A 13 -15.79 24.40 12.75
CA LYS A 13 -16.54 24.85 11.56
C LYS A 13 -16.12 26.25 11.05
N PHE A 14 -14.87 26.61 11.30
CA PHE A 14 -14.30 27.90 10.86
C PHE A 14 -14.31 28.03 9.32
N PHE A 15 -13.98 26.95 8.61
CA PHE A 15 -13.96 26.93 7.15
C PHE A 15 -15.30 26.44 6.58
N ASP A 16 -15.74 27.05 5.50
CA ASP A 16 -16.90 26.53 4.77
C ASP A 16 -16.56 25.24 4.02
N TYR A 17 -15.32 25.11 3.53
CA TYR A 17 -14.87 23.98 2.75
C TYR A 17 -13.38 23.71 2.91
N VAL A 18 -13.00 22.43 3.00
CA VAL A 18 -11.60 21.97 3.04
C VAL A 18 -11.29 21.07 1.86
N LEU A 19 -10.10 21.22 1.29
CA LEU A 19 -9.57 20.36 0.24
C LEU A 19 -8.42 19.52 0.79
N CYS A 20 -8.47 18.22 0.56
CA CYS A 20 -7.39 17.29 0.91
C CYS A 20 -7.13 16.38 -0.28
N SER A 21 -6.07 16.65 -1.03
CA SER A 21 -5.72 15.91 -2.24
C SER A 21 -4.29 15.41 -2.14
N HIS A 22 -4.09 14.10 -2.29
CA HIS A 22 -2.80 13.42 -2.22
C HIS A 22 -2.00 13.72 -0.94
N VAL A 23 -2.67 13.53 0.22
CA VAL A 23 -2.07 13.77 1.55
C VAL A 23 -2.28 12.59 2.48
N LEU A 24 -3.51 12.06 2.55
CA LEU A 24 -3.87 11.07 3.58
C LEU A 24 -3.15 9.73 3.42
N GLU A 25 -2.76 9.38 2.21
CA GLU A 25 -2.00 8.17 1.91
C GLU A 25 -0.55 8.22 2.41
N ASP A 26 0.00 9.42 2.59
CA ASP A 26 1.42 9.64 2.90
C ASP A 26 1.70 9.92 4.37
N ILE A 27 0.75 10.48 5.06
CA ILE A 27 0.96 11.01 6.41
C ILE A 27 0.96 9.91 7.48
N ARG A 28 1.56 10.25 8.63
CA ARG A 28 1.68 9.31 9.76
C ARG A 28 0.34 8.96 10.40
N ASP A 29 -0.55 9.93 10.52
CA ASP A 29 -1.81 9.79 11.26
C ASP A 29 -2.99 10.39 10.49
N PRO A 30 -3.47 9.70 9.44
CA PRO A 30 -4.58 10.18 8.63
C PRO A 30 -5.90 10.23 9.41
N LEU A 31 -6.08 9.39 10.43
CA LEU A 31 -7.30 9.39 11.23
C LEU A 31 -7.42 10.67 12.06
N TRP A 32 -6.31 11.11 12.65
CA TRP A 32 -6.27 12.39 13.34
C TRP A 32 -6.57 13.55 12.38
N VAL A 33 -5.97 13.56 11.20
CA VAL A 33 -6.21 14.61 10.20
C VAL A 33 -7.66 14.61 9.73
N CYS A 34 -8.28 13.45 9.52
CA CYS A 34 -9.72 13.36 9.23
C CYS A 34 -10.58 13.99 10.35
N SER A 35 -10.27 13.71 11.61
CA SER A 35 -10.99 14.29 12.74
C SER A 35 -10.88 15.82 12.79
N GLU A 36 -9.71 16.35 12.51
CA GLU A 36 -9.49 17.79 12.47
C GLU A 36 -10.17 18.46 11.26
N MET A 37 -10.12 17.82 10.09
CA MET A 37 -10.86 18.29 8.92
C MET A 37 -12.36 18.42 9.21
N ILE A 38 -12.96 17.42 9.83
CA ILE A 38 -14.37 17.42 10.24
C ILE A 38 -14.61 18.51 11.28
N ARG A 39 -13.71 18.70 12.25
CA ARG A 39 -13.86 19.68 13.29
C ARG A 39 -13.82 21.11 12.73
N VAL A 40 -12.83 21.42 11.89
CA VAL A 40 -12.58 22.81 11.45
C VAL A 40 -13.42 23.24 10.26
N SER A 41 -14.07 22.33 9.53
CA SER A 41 -14.82 22.72 8.32
C SER A 41 -16.24 22.16 8.28
N LYS A 42 -17.11 22.83 7.52
CA LYS A 42 -18.51 22.46 7.32
C LYS A 42 -18.66 21.37 6.26
N ALA A 43 -17.83 21.39 5.23
CA ALA A 43 -17.83 20.48 4.12
C ALA A 43 -16.41 20.29 3.57
N GLY A 44 -16.21 19.35 2.65
CA GLY A 44 -14.91 19.19 2.03
C GLY A 44 -14.84 18.13 0.95
N TYR A 45 -13.66 18.01 0.39
CA TYR A 45 -13.31 17.08 -0.65
C TYR A 45 -12.01 16.35 -0.28
N ILE A 46 -12.01 15.05 -0.49
CA ILE A 46 -10.86 14.18 -0.33
C ILE A 46 -10.58 13.53 -1.68
N GLU A 47 -9.31 13.57 -2.11
CA GLU A 47 -8.83 12.82 -3.25
C GLU A 47 -7.54 12.09 -2.87
N VAL A 48 -7.52 10.79 -3.09
CA VAL A 48 -6.37 9.91 -2.81
C VAL A 48 -6.23 8.86 -3.92
N PRO A 49 -5.06 8.28 -4.12
CA PRO A 49 -4.90 7.12 -4.98
C PRO A 49 -5.84 5.99 -4.55
N SER A 50 -6.53 5.40 -5.54
CA SER A 50 -7.44 4.31 -5.26
C SER A 50 -6.68 3.02 -4.91
N ARG A 51 -7.38 2.05 -4.31
CA ARG A 51 -6.84 0.71 -4.11
C ARG A 51 -6.36 0.08 -5.42
N LEU A 52 -7.02 0.36 -6.55
CA LEU A 52 -6.57 -0.10 -7.86
C LEU A 52 -5.19 0.47 -8.20
N PHE A 53 -4.97 1.76 -7.98
CA PHE A 53 -3.65 2.38 -8.14
C PHE A 53 -2.62 1.66 -7.28
N GLU A 54 -2.87 1.50 -5.98
CA GLU A 54 -1.93 0.91 -5.03
C GLU A 54 -1.59 -0.54 -5.35
N THR A 55 -2.53 -1.28 -5.95
CA THR A 55 -2.31 -2.68 -6.34
C THR A 55 -1.82 -2.87 -7.77
N THR A 56 -1.64 -1.82 -8.55
CA THR A 56 -1.15 -1.88 -9.94
C THR A 56 0.37 -1.83 -10.00
N PHE A 57 0.98 -2.81 -10.68
CA PHE A 57 2.44 -2.86 -10.86
C PHE A 57 2.93 -1.93 -11.96
N GLY A 58 4.11 -1.37 -11.76
CA GLY A 58 4.85 -0.66 -12.79
C GLY A 58 4.39 0.78 -13.00
N LEU A 59 3.71 1.38 -12.03
CA LEU A 59 3.34 2.80 -12.08
C LEU A 59 4.55 3.69 -11.79
N GLU A 60 5.19 3.52 -10.65
CA GLU A 60 6.44 4.22 -10.31
C GLU A 60 7.68 3.40 -10.67
N ALA A 61 7.69 2.13 -10.29
CA ALA A 61 8.81 1.24 -10.49
C ALA A 61 8.36 -0.10 -11.07
N ARG A 62 9.11 -0.62 -12.03
CA ARG A 62 8.76 -1.80 -12.84
C ARG A 62 8.28 -3.02 -12.05
N ASN A 63 8.85 -3.25 -10.87
CA ASN A 63 8.60 -4.44 -10.05
C ASN A 63 7.88 -4.12 -8.73
N LEU A 64 7.34 -2.93 -8.60
CA LEU A 64 6.64 -2.48 -7.40
C LEU A 64 5.20 -2.11 -7.73
N ALA A 65 4.30 -2.27 -6.77
CA ALA A 65 2.91 -1.89 -6.89
C ALA A 65 2.68 -0.50 -6.30
N GLY A 66 1.86 0.31 -6.97
CA GLY A 66 1.50 1.66 -6.55
C GLY A 66 2.70 2.58 -6.38
N ALA A 67 2.55 3.62 -5.58
CA ALA A 67 3.62 4.51 -5.18
C ALA A 67 4.36 3.97 -3.94
N THR A 68 5.67 3.98 -3.96
CA THR A 68 6.49 3.31 -2.93
C THR A 68 6.54 4.08 -1.60
N HIS A 69 6.29 5.37 -1.63
CA HIS A 69 6.30 6.26 -0.47
C HIS A 69 4.97 6.30 0.29
N HIS A 70 3.86 5.87 -0.33
CA HIS A 70 2.57 5.83 0.33
C HIS A 70 2.57 4.86 1.51
N ARG A 71 2.03 5.29 2.63
CA ARG A 71 1.91 4.52 3.88
C ARG A 71 0.60 3.76 3.98
N TRP A 72 -0.44 4.28 3.35
CA TRP A 72 -1.80 3.78 3.45
C TRP A 72 -2.36 3.41 2.08
N VAL A 73 -3.10 2.32 2.06
CA VAL A 73 -4.08 2.04 1.02
C VAL A 73 -5.40 2.56 1.53
N VAL A 74 -5.99 3.50 0.78
CA VAL A 74 -7.25 4.13 1.15
C VAL A 74 -8.33 3.67 0.20
N ASP A 75 -9.42 3.15 0.73
CA ASP A 75 -10.60 2.74 -0.02
C ASP A 75 -11.88 2.98 0.79
N THR A 76 -13.02 2.53 0.30
CA THR A 76 -14.29 2.61 1.01
C THR A 76 -14.80 1.23 1.38
N TYR A 77 -15.42 1.14 2.54
CA TYR A 77 -16.13 -0.05 3.00
C TYR A 77 -17.38 0.37 3.78
N GLU A 78 -18.55 -0.09 3.36
CA GLU A 78 -19.85 0.30 3.94
C GLU A 78 -19.98 1.82 4.10
N ASP A 79 -19.73 2.55 3.02
CA ASP A 79 -19.77 4.02 2.94
C ASP A 79 -18.82 4.77 3.89
N LYS A 80 -17.88 4.04 4.51
CA LYS A 80 -16.83 4.60 5.38
C LYS A 80 -15.49 4.61 4.69
N LEU A 81 -14.71 5.63 4.92
CA LEU A 81 -13.34 5.71 4.45
C LEU A 81 -12.48 4.74 5.28
N ARG A 82 -11.83 3.80 4.62
CA ARG A 82 -11.03 2.75 5.24
C ARG A 82 -9.56 2.98 4.97
N PHE A 83 -8.77 3.04 6.03
CA PHE A 83 -7.31 3.16 5.98
C PHE A 83 -6.69 1.82 6.33
N THR A 84 -5.99 1.21 5.38
CA THR A 84 -5.23 -0.03 5.61
C THR A 84 -3.75 0.29 5.46
N PHE A 85 -2.95 -0.02 6.48
CA PHE A 85 -1.50 0.17 6.39
C PHE A 85 -0.95 -0.58 5.17
N LYS A 86 -0.10 0.07 4.39
CA LYS A 86 0.46 -0.51 3.17
C LYS A 86 1.59 -1.48 3.51
N TYR A 87 1.25 -2.73 3.67
CA TYR A 87 2.22 -3.78 3.95
C TYR A 87 3.08 -4.10 2.72
N PHE A 88 4.35 -4.39 2.94
CA PHE A 88 5.28 -4.79 1.88
C PHE A 88 4.76 -5.95 0.99
N HIS A 89 3.88 -6.77 1.51
CA HIS A 89 3.24 -7.87 0.79
C HIS A 89 2.55 -7.45 -0.51
N ILE A 90 2.12 -6.20 -0.62
CA ILE A 90 1.52 -5.65 -1.84
C ILE A 90 2.45 -5.76 -3.06
N HIS A 91 3.77 -5.73 -2.83
CA HIS A 91 4.78 -5.80 -3.88
C HIS A 91 5.15 -7.23 -4.29
N VAL A 92 4.49 -8.25 -3.73
CA VAL A 92 4.74 -9.64 -4.11
C VAL A 92 4.02 -9.94 -5.43
N PRO A 93 4.72 -10.31 -6.52
CA PRO A 93 4.12 -10.51 -7.85
C PRO A 93 3.01 -11.55 -7.90
N PHE A 94 2.94 -12.43 -6.89
CA PHE A 94 1.91 -13.44 -6.75
C PHE A 94 0.54 -12.84 -6.39
N ILE A 95 0.53 -11.76 -5.61
CA ILE A 95 -0.70 -11.06 -5.21
C ILE A 95 -1.27 -10.31 -6.40
N ASN A 96 -0.39 -9.76 -7.22
CA ASN A 96 -0.79 -8.77 -8.19
C ASN A 96 -0.68 -9.33 -9.62
N LYS A 97 -1.80 -9.81 -10.14
CA LYS A 97 -1.97 -10.10 -11.57
C LYS A 97 -2.38 -8.86 -12.37
N ASN A 98 -2.67 -7.77 -11.69
CA ASN A 98 -3.06 -6.52 -12.33
C ASN A 98 -1.80 -5.84 -12.89
N LYS A 99 -1.36 -6.27 -14.05
CA LYS A 99 -0.47 -5.45 -14.86
C LYS A 99 -1.28 -4.25 -15.33
N ARG A 100 -0.67 -3.05 -15.31
CA ARG A 100 -1.27 -1.85 -15.89
C ARG A 100 -1.92 -2.21 -17.22
N ARG A 101 -3.24 -2.21 -17.25
CA ARG A 101 -3.97 -2.22 -18.51
C ARG A 101 -4.00 -0.77 -18.97
N LEU A 102 -3.42 -0.48 -20.12
CA LEU A 102 -3.44 0.84 -20.76
C LEU A 102 -4.87 1.39 -20.99
N SER A 103 -5.90 0.57 -20.73
CA SER A 103 -7.30 0.89 -20.92
C SER A 103 -8.02 1.40 -19.66
N GLU A 104 -7.37 1.41 -18.49
CA GLU A 104 -7.99 1.91 -17.28
C GLU A 104 -7.91 3.43 -17.25
N SER A 105 -9.06 4.07 -17.03
CA SER A 105 -9.14 5.53 -16.98
C SER A 105 -8.37 6.07 -15.77
N VAL A 106 -7.85 7.28 -15.87
CA VAL A 106 -7.24 8.00 -14.75
C VAL A 106 -8.22 8.09 -13.57
N ASP A 107 -9.51 8.20 -13.87
CA ASP A 107 -10.56 8.25 -12.84
C ASP A 107 -10.65 6.99 -12.00
N ALA A 108 -10.41 5.81 -12.56
CA ALA A 108 -10.37 4.57 -11.80
C ALA A 108 -9.16 4.46 -10.84
N MET A 109 -8.12 5.24 -11.09
CA MET A 109 -6.92 5.28 -10.26
C MET A 109 -7.04 6.22 -9.05
N LEU A 110 -8.15 6.97 -8.95
CA LEU A 110 -8.39 7.92 -7.87
C LEU A 110 -9.68 7.57 -7.13
N LEU A 111 -9.65 7.70 -5.82
CA LEU A 111 -10.81 7.73 -4.95
C LEU A 111 -11.12 9.19 -4.62
N ARG A 112 -12.34 9.63 -4.91
CA ARG A 112 -12.82 10.98 -4.68
C ARG A 112 -14.06 10.94 -3.80
N ILE A 113 -14.07 11.73 -2.76
CA ILE A 113 -15.16 11.80 -1.78
C ILE A 113 -15.48 13.26 -1.50
N GLU A 114 -16.71 13.65 -1.77
CA GLU A 114 -17.29 14.88 -1.27
C GLU A 114 -18.08 14.57 0.00
N TRP A 115 -17.98 15.42 1.00
CA TRP A 115 -18.66 15.24 2.27
C TRP A 115 -19.24 16.56 2.80
N ASN A 116 -20.28 16.44 3.62
CA ASN A 116 -20.97 17.57 4.26
C ASN A 116 -21.22 17.24 5.73
N ASN A 117 -20.88 18.16 6.62
CA ASN A 117 -20.83 18.05 8.07
C ASN A 117 -19.81 17.07 8.64
N ASP A 118 -19.86 15.81 8.24
CA ASP A 118 -18.96 14.76 8.66
C ASP A 118 -18.83 13.64 7.62
N PHE A 119 -17.93 12.72 7.86
CA PHE A 119 -17.80 11.43 7.19
C PHE A 119 -17.27 10.40 8.15
N GLN A 120 -17.62 9.15 7.91
CA GLN A 120 -17.14 8.03 8.73
C GLN A 120 -15.82 7.49 8.19
N TYR A 121 -14.92 7.13 9.08
CA TYR A 121 -13.62 6.54 8.73
C TYR A 121 -13.12 5.60 9.83
N PHE A 122 -12.25 4.67 9.44
CA PHE A 122 -11.64 3.74 10.40
C PHE A 122 -10.31 3.18 9.89
N GLU A 123 -9.48 2.71 10.82
CA GLU A 123 -8.29 1.94 10.51
C GLU A 123 -8.66 0.46 10.38
N ASN A 124 -8.28 -0.15 9.27
CA ASN A 124 -8.43 -1.56 9.02
C ASN A 124 -7.15 -2.28 9.45
N TRP A 125 -7.20 -2.87 10.64
CA TRP A 125 -6.09 -3.61 11.19
C TRP A 125 -6.06 -5.04 10.68
N LEU A 126 -5.00 -5.43 9.96
CA LEU A 126 -4.78 -6.78 9.47
C LEU A 126 -3.70 -7.45 10.33
N SER A 127 -4.07 -8.49 11.05
CA SER A 127 -3.25 -9.14 12.08
C SER A 127 -2.42 -10.31 11.55
N SER A 128 -2.75 -10.83 10.38
CA SER A 128 -2.10 -12.02 9.80
C SER A 128 -1.76 -11.86 8.34
N GLY A 129 -0.73 -12.58 7.89
CA GLY A 129 -0.38 -12.62 6.47
C GLY A 129 -1.52 -13.12 5.59
N LYS A 130 -2.41 -13.98 6.09
CA LYS A 130 -3.60 -14.43 5.38
C LYS A 130 -4.55 -13.25 5.11
N GLU A 131 -4.92 -12.50 6.15
CA GLU A 131 -5.79 -11.33 6.03
C GLU A 131 -5.21 -10.27 5.08
N ILE A 132 -3.90 -10.01 5.18
CA ILE A 132 -3.20 -9.08 4.28
C ILE A 132 -3.34 -9.52 2.82
N PHE A 133 -3.19 -10.81 2.53
CA PHE A 133 -3.34 -11.32 1.17
C PHE A 133 -4.77 -11.27 0.69
N GLU A 134 -5.72 -11.70 1.51
CA GLU A 134 -7.14 -11.68 1.19
C GLU A 134 -7.60 -10.24 0.92
N TYR A 135 -7.11 -9.29 1.72
CA TYR A 135 -7.37 -7.88 1.48
C TYR A 135 -6.86 -7.42 0.12
N TYR A 136 -5.59 -7.67 -0.23
CA TYR A 136 -5.04 -7.21 -1.50
C TYR A 136 -5.61 -7.95 -2.72
N LEU A 137 -5.96 -9.23 -2.59
CA LEU A 137 -6.57 -10.02 -3.66
C LEU A 137 -8.06 -9.77 -3.82
N ASP A 138 -8.69 -9.15 -2.82
CA ASP A 138 -10.15 -8.97 -2.73
C ASP A 138 -10.94 -10.29 -2.80
N ARG A 139 -10.36 -11.33 -2.25
CA ARG A 139 -10.96 -12.67 -2.18
C ARG A 139 -10.25 -13.56 -1.16
N PRO A 140 -10.93 -14.62 -0.66
CA PRO A 140 -10.27 -15.63 0.14
C PRO A 140 -9.11 -16.32 -0.60
N ILE A 141 -8.08 -16.71 0.12
CA ILE A 141 -6.98 -17.51 -0.41
C ILE A 141 -7.15 -18.99 -0.08
N SER A 142 -6.88 -19.85 -1.07
CA SER A 142 -6.88 -21.29 -0.87
C SER A 142 -5.66 -21.75 -0.06
N GLU A 143 -5.74 -22.92 0.60
CA GLU A 143 -4.62 -23.51 1.32
C GLU A 143 -3.38 -23.74 0.42
N LYS A 144 -3.60 -24.06 -0.85
CA LYS A 144 -2.51 -24.20 -1.83
C LYS A 144 -1.78 -22.87 -2.09
N GLU A 145 -2.52 -21.77 -2.22
CA GLU A 145 -1.96 -20.43 -2.39
C GLU A 145 -1.21 -19.98 -1.15
N LYS A 146 -1.77 -20.24 0.03
CA LYS A 146 -1.15 -20.00 1.33
C LYS A 146 0.20 -20.72 1.45
N TRP A 147 0.26 -21.99 1.07
CA TRP A 147 1.50 -22.78 1.01
C TRP A 147 2.52 -22.23 0.03
N GLN A 148 2.10 -21.83 -1.17
CA GLN A 148 2.98 -21.20 -2.15
C GLN A 148 3.57 -19.89 -1.64
N PHE A 149 2.81 -19.14 -0.87
CA PHE A 149 3.27 -17.92 -0.22
C PHE A 149 4.34 -18.21 0.83
N TYR A 150 4.04 -19.07 1.81
CA TYR A 150 5.03 -19.45 2.84
C TYR A 150 6.32 -19.99 2.24
N ARG A 151 6.21 -20.77 1.18
CA ARG A 151 7.38 -21.30 0.48
C ARG A 151 8.23 -20.23 -0.20
N ARG A 152 7.64 -19.12 -0.65
CA ARG A 152 8.36 -18.02 -1.32
C ARG A 152 8.89 -16.96 -0.36
N THR A 153 8.23 -16.74 0.75
CA THR A 153 8.58 -15.71 1.75
C THR A 153 9.30 -16.28 2.97
N SER A 154 9.39 -17.62 3.10
CA SER A 154 10.09 -18.26 4.20
C SER A 154 11.57 -17.84 4.23
N PRO A 155 12.13 -17.50 5.41
CA PRO A 155 13.56 -17.29 5.59
C PRO A 155 14.43 -18.43 5.05
N TYR A 156 13.92 -19.66 5.08
CA TYR A 156 14.57 -20.84 4.48
C TYR A 156 14.78 -20.69 2.97
N ASN A 157 13.91 -19.99 2.27
CA ASN A 157 14.09 -19.74 0.84
C ASN A 157 15.07 -18.62 0.55
N LEU A 158 15.16 -17.62 1.42
CA LEU A 158 16.22 -16.62 1.36
C LEU A 158 17.59 -17.29 1.62
N PHE A 159 17.66 -18.19 2.61
CA PHE A 159 18.87 -18.95 2.89
C PHE A 159 19.23 -19.90 1.73
N SER A 160 18.28 -20.58 1.13
CA SER A 160 18.50 -21.45 -0.05
C SER A 160 18.84 -20.66 -1.32
N ALA A 161 18.31 -19.45 -1.48
CA ALA A 161 18.69 -18.53 -2.55
C ALA A 161 20.11 -17.99 -2.32
N TRP A 162 20.46 -17.66 -1.09
CA TRP A 162 21.81 -17.23 -0.69
C TRP A 162 22.82 -18.37 -0.83
N ALA A 163 22.47 -19.58 -0.42
CA ALA A 163 23.31 -20.78 -0.61
C ALA A 163 23.53 -21.11 -2.10
N ARG A 164 22.50 -20.93 -2.94
CA ARG A 164 22.64 -21.04 -4.40
C ARG A 164 23.51 -19.95 -5.00
N TYR A 165 23.37 -18.72 -4.53
CA TYR A 165 24.23 -17.60 -4.93
C TYR A 165 25.69 -17.88 -4.57
N LEU A 166 25.99 -18.31 -3.34
CA LEU A 166 27.35 -18.69 -2.92
C LEU A 166 27.91 -19.87 -3.71
N LYS A 167 27.08 -20.86 -4.01
CA LYS A 167 27.49 -22.01 -4.85
C LYS A 167 27.84 -21.59 -6.27
N ASN A 168 27.09 -20.65 -6.83
CA ASN A 168 27.36 -20.12 -8.17
C ASN A 168 28.59 -19.20 -8.19
N THR A 169 28.81 -18.41 -7.14
CA THR A 169 30.01 -17.57 -7.00
C THR A 169 31.26 -18.42 -6.77
N SER A 170 31.18 -19.48 -5.97
CA SER A 170 32.31 -20.39 -5.78
C SER A 170 32.70 -21.13 -7.08
N PHE A 171 31.72 -21.44 -7.92
CA PHE A 171 31.96 -22.01 -9.25
C PHE A 171 32.61 -20.98 -10.19
N PHE A 172 32.21 -19.73 -10.13
CA PHE A 172 32.79 -18.64 -10.90
C PHE A 172 34.25 -18.41 -10.48
N PHE A 173 34.56 -18.35 -9.19
CA PHE A 173 35.93 -18.21 -8.67
C PHE A 173 36.80 -19.40 -9.05
N LYS A 174 36.31 -20.64 -8.98
CA LYS A 174 37.06 -21.83 -9.46
C LYS A 174 37.37 -21.74 -10.95
N LYS A 175 36.44 -21.24 -11.76
CA LYS A 175 36.59 -21.10 -13.22
C LYS A 175 37.59 -19.99 -13.58
N VAL A 176 37.60 -18.91 -12.81
CA VAL A 176 38.58 -17.81 -12.97
C VAL A 176 39.96 -18.27 -12.54
N TYR A 177 40.07 -18.95 -11.39
CA TYR A 177 41.35 -19.47 -10.87
C TYR A 177 42.00 -20.49 -11.83
N SER A 178 41.19 -21.38 -12.42
CA SER A 178 41.70 -22.35 -13.39
C SER A 178 42.15 -21.74 -14.74
N LYS A 179 41.73 -20.52 -15.06
CA LYS A 179 42.16 -19.77 -16.26
C LYS A 179 43.43 -18.95 -16.02
N LEU A 180 43.70 -18.58 -14.78
CA LEU A 180 44.88 -17.77 -14.41
C LEU A 180 46.13 -18.63 -14.14
N HIS A 181 45.99 -19.96 -14.07
CA HIS A 181 47.04 -20.89 -13.76
C HIS A 181 47.24 -21.94 -14.87
N LYS A 182 46.79 -21.62 -16.10
CA LYS A 182 47.21 -22.21 -17.35
C LYS A 182 48.05 -21.21 -18.14
#